data_aa8faa239780d358d1c50611cb8c76e6
#
_entry.id   aa8faa239780d358d1c50611cb8c76e6
#
_cell.length_a   1.000
_cell.length_b   1.000
_cell.length_c   1.000
_cell.angle_alpha   90.00
_cell.angle_beta   90.00
_cell.angle_gamma   90.00
#
_symmetry.space_group_name_H-M   'P 1'
#
loop_
_entity.id
_entity.type
_entity.pdbx_description
1 polymer ?
#
loop_
_entity_poly.entity_id
_entity_poly.type
_entity_poly.pdbx_seq_one_letter_code
_entity_poly.pdbx_strand_id
1 'polypeptide(L)'
;MKVRINAHGNALPEAHGEWIDLCTAEDTTLSFLEYKIVSLGISIEIPAGYYAHIVPRSSTFGKWGILLANSMGVIENDYCGDGDVWGFPAVCLRKDGTTIPKGTRICQFRLVEKAPPVEFVQVESLGNENRGGYGSTGERAGMTESRQPQEMPGQRMSRVERMFGSRDSWATPAADDGQGPYKGFLLIECEECGAVKAFCAKRET
;
A
#
# COMPACT_ATOMS: atom_id res chain seq x y z
N MET A 1 19.30 -2.44 23.82
CA MET A 1 18.64 -1.11 23.92
C MET A 1 17.48 -1.23 24.90
N LYS A 2 17.28 -0.26 25.78
CA LYS A 2 16.09 -0.19 26.65
C LYS A 2 15.12 0.84 26.07
N VAL A 3 13.84 0.48 25.98
CA VAL A 3 12.77 1.33 25.44
C VAL A 3 11.67 1.44 26.48
N ARG A 4 11.19 2.65 26.76
CA ARG A 4 10.08 2.88 27.68
C ARG A 4 8.77 2.65 26.94
N ILE A 5 7.84 1.96 27.59
CA ILE A 5 6.53 1.60 27.04
C ILE A 5 5.45 1.78 28.10
N ASN A 6 4.33 2.38 27.72
CA ASN A 6 3.08 2.32 28.45
C ASN A 6 2.16 1.32 27.72
N ALA A 7 1.86 0.21 28.35
CA ALA A 7 1.01 -0.83 27.75
C ALA A 7 -0.48 -0.67 28.09
N HIS A 8 -0.88 0.38 28.78
CA HIS A 8 -2.29 0.68 29.11
C HIS A 8 -3.07 -0.53 29.66
N GLY A 9 -2.41 -1.35 30.46
CA GLY A 9 -2.99 -2.58 31.03
C GLY A 9 -3.04 -3.78 30.08
N ASN A 10 -2.46 -3.70 28.88
CA ASN A 10 -2.29 -4.81 27.96
C ASN A 10 -0.97 -5.57 28.24
N ALA A 11 -0.80 -6.74 27.60
CA ALA A 11 0.45 -7.47 27.66
C ALA A 11 1.58 -6.70 26.96
N LEU A 12 2.78 -6.81 27.49
CA LEU A 12 3.97 -6.26 26.81
C LEU A 12 4.24 -7.01 25.50
N PRO A 13 4.70 -6.32 24.46
CA PRO A 13 5.12 -6.96 23.22
C PRO A 13 6.30 -7.93 23.47
N GLU A 14 6.27 -9.06 22.76
CA GLU A 14 7.33 -10.07 22.80
C GLU A 14 8.17 -10.04 21.53
N ALA A 15 9.48 -10.05 21.70
CA ALA A 15 10.41 -10.09 20.57
C ALA A 15 10.61 -11.54 20.07
N HIS A 16 10.34 -11.77 18.81
CA HIS A 16 10.61 -13.01 18.10
C HIS A 16 11.53 -12.72 16.90
N GLY A 17 12.84 -12.59 17.17
CA GLY A 17 13.83 -12.13 16.19
C GLY A 17 13.93 -10.60 16.14
N GLU A 18 14.12 -10.02 14.95
CA GLU A 18 14.23 -8.56 14.77
C GLU A 18 12.89 -7.83 14.82
N TRP A 19 11.81 -8.53 14.56
CA TRP A 19 10.47 -7.98 14.56
C TRP A 19 9.76 -8.33 15.87
N ILE A 20 9.03 -7.35 16.40
CA ILE A 20 8.32 -7.42 17.66
C ILE A 20 6.82 -7.46 17.36
N ASP A 21 6.14 -8.54 17.76
CA ASP A 21 4.71 -8.73 17.52
C ASP A 21 3.87 -7.75 18.36
N LEU A 22 2.82 -7.19 17.75
CA LEU A 22 1.82 -6.34 18.39
C LEU A 22 0.43 -6.95 18.29
N CYS A 23 -0.32 -6.80 19.38
CA CYS A 23 -1.66 -7.37 19.54
C CYS A 23 -2.74 -6.29 19.50
N THR A 24 -3.96 -6.71 19.18
CA THR A 24 -5.16 -5.87 19.35
C THR A 24 -5.43 -5.61 20.83
N ALA A 25 -5.77 -4.36 21.17
CA ALA A 25 -6.07 -3.95 22.53
C ALA A 25 -7.50 -4.33 22.97
N GLU A 26 -8.38 -4.59 22.03
CA GLU A 26 -9.80 -4.88 22.22
C GLU A 26 -10.35 -5.80 21.14
N ASP A 27 -11.52 -6.38 21.37
CA ASP A 27 -12.26 -7.07 20.31
C ASP A 27 -12.63 -6.08 19.23
N THR A 28 -12.27 -6.38 17.99
CA THR A 28 -12.48 -5.47 16.87
C THR A 28 -13.25 -6.15 15.74
N THR A 29 -14.40 -5.59 15.39
CA THR A 29 -15.20 -6.03 14.24
C THR A 29 -15.09 -5.03 13.12
N LEU A 30 -14.91 -5.54 11.89
CA LEU A 30 -14.91 -4.78 10.65
C LEU A 30 -15.83 -5.46 9.64
N SER A 31 -16.67 -4.65 8.99
CA SER A 31 -17.50 -5.06 7.85
C SER A 31 -16.68 -5.06 6.56
N PHE A 32 -17.22 -5.62 5.47
CA PHE A 32 -16.58 -5.58 4.15
C PHE A 32 -16.35 -4.13 3.68
N LEU A 33 -15.13 -3.84 3.25
CA LEU A 33 -14.63 -2.51 2.84
C LEU A 33 -14.61 -1.45 3.95
N GLU A 34 -14.89 -1.83 5.20
CA GLU A 34 -14.77 -0.89 6.31
C GLU A 34 -13.29 -0.57 6.59
N TYR A 35 -13.01 0.73 6.75
CA TYR A 35 -11.76 1.24 7.28
C TYR A 35 -11.90 1.52 8.77
N LYS A 36 -10.95 1.04 9.57
CA LYS A 36 -10.91 1.30 11.02
C LYS A 36 -9.46 1.30 11.52
N ILE A 37 -9.15 2.21 12.42
CA ILE A 37 -7.87 2.16 13.14
C ILE A 37 -8.05 1.21 14.31
N VAL A 38 -7.43 0.03 14.20
CA VAL A 38 -7.43 -0.99 15.26
C VAL A 38 -6.41 -0.60 16.31
N SER A 39 -6.85 -0.39 17.56
CA SER A 39 -5.95 -0.02 18.65
C SER A 39 -4.99 -1.17 18.99
N LEU A 40 -3.71 -0.84 19.14
CA LEU A 40 -2.67 -1.76 19.60
C LEU A 40 -2.41 -1.63 21.10
N GLY A 41 -3.03 -0.63 21.75
CA GLY A 41 -3.04 -0.45 23.21
C GLY A 41 -1.67 -0.22 23.83
N ILE A 42 -0.75 0.37 23.09
CA ILE A 42 0.60 0.69 23.58
C ILE A 42 1.00 2.10 23.15
N SER A 43 1.78 2.77 23.98
CA SER A 43 2.51 4.00 23.64
C SER A 43 3.98 3.77 23.94
N ILE A 44 4.88 4.12 23.01
CA ILE A 44 6.30 3.81 23.12
C ILE A 44 7.12 5.07 22.97
N GLU A 45 8.04 5.32 23.91
CA GLU A 45 9.08 6.33 23.77
C GLU A 45 10.24 5.77 22.93
N ILE A 46 10.18 6.02 21.63
CA ILE A 46 11.22 5.60 20.70
C ILE A 46 12.48 6.44 20.97
N PRO A 47 13.67 5.80 21.15
CA PRO A 47 14.90 6.54 21.39
C PRO A 47 15.25 7.52 20.28
N ALA A 48 15.89 8.64 20.64
CA ALA A 48 16.41 9.60 19.66
C ALA A 48 17.31 8.91 18.64
N GLY A 49 17.21 9.30 17.37
CA GLY A 49 17.92 8.68 16.26
C GLY A 49 17.24 7.45 15.67
N TYR A 50 16.08 7.05 16.19
CA TYR A 50 15.29 5.94 15.67
C TYR A 50 13.85 6.37 15.36
N TYR A 51 13.18 5.56 14.57
CA TYR A 51 11.74 5.59 14.30
C TYR A 51 11.24 4.14 14.16
N ALA A 52 9.94 3.92 14.12
CA ALA A 52 9.41 2.56 14.00
C ALA A 52 8.74 2.34 12.64
N HIS A 53 8.94 1.15 12.09
CA HIS A 53 8.11 0.60 11.02
C HIS A 53 7.12 -0.41 11.59
N ILE A 54 5.85 -0.30 11.19
CA ILE A 54 4.81 -1.29 11.46
C ILE A 54 4.38 -1.92 10.14
N VAL A 55 4.34 -3.26 10.11
CA VAL A 55 3.85 -4.04 8.98
C VAL A 55 2.90 -5.15 9.45
N PRO A 56 1.99 -5.65 8.61
CA PRO A 56 1.20 -6.83 8.94
C PRO A 56 2.10 -8.05 9.16
N ARG A 57 1.64 -9.02 9.95
CA ARG A 57 2.24 -10.34 9.96
C ARG A 57 1.85 -11.10 8.69
N SER A 58 2.66 -12.05 8.27
CA SER A 58 2.42 -12.86 7.06
C SER A 58 1.05 -13.56 7.04
N SER A 59 0.52 -13.92 8.20
CA SER A 59 -0.78 -14.59 8.33
C SER A 59 -1.99 -13.65 8.46
N THR A 60 -1.78 -12.35 8.61
CA THR A 60 -2.84 -11.39 8.96
C THR A 60 -3.94 -11.35 7.92
N PHE A 61 -3.58 -11.20 6.65
CA PHE A 61 -4.57 -11.20 5.58
C PHE A 61 -5.30 -12.54 5.47
N GLY A 62 -4.58 -13.66 5.44
CA GLY A 62 -5.18 -14.99 5.30
C GLY A 62 -6.15 -15.34 6.42
N LYS A 63 -5.84 -14.95 7.67
CA LYS A 63 -6.69 -15.25 8.83
C LYS A 63 -7.86 -14.29 8.98
N TRP A 64 -7.60 -12.99 8.81
CA TRP A 64 -8.55 -11.94 9.18
C TRP A 64 -9.12 -11.18 7.99
N GLY A 65 -8.54 -11.33 6.80
CA GLY A 65 -8.95 -10.61 5.60
C GLY A 65 -8.75 -9.11 5.67
N ILE A 66 -7.86 -8.63 6.54
CA ILE A 66 -7.54 -7.20 6.67
C ILE A 66 -6.20 -6.87 6.02
N LEU A 67 -6.14 -5.68 5.42
CA LEU A 67 -4.90 -5.06 4.94
C LEU A 67 -4.56 -3.85 5.77
N LEU A 68 -3.26 -3.55 5.88
CA LEU A 68 -2.78 -2.28 6.40
C LEU A 68 -2.98 -1.20 5.32
N ALA A 69 -3.89 -0.26 5.57
CA ALA A 69 -4.36 0.70 4.56
C ALA A 69 -3.28 1.66 4.04
N ASN A 70 -2.28 1.96 4.87
CA ASN A 70 -1.14 2.82 4.50
C ASN A 70 0.11 2.02 4.07
N SER A 71 -0.03 0.74 3.74
CA SER A 71 1.03 -0.18 3.31
C SER A 71 2.10 -0.45 4.36
N MET A 72 2.65 0.57 5.00
CA MET A 72 3.59 0.51 6.11
C MET A 72 3.30 1.66 7.08
N GLY A 73 3.16 1.35 8.36
CA GLY A 73 3.09 2.36 9.41
C GLY A 73 4.50 2.92 9.69
N VAL A 74 4.60 4.24 9.76
CA VAL A 74 5.83 4.93 10.18
C VAL A 74 5.49 5.74 11.42
N ILE A 75 6.23 5.51 12.51
CA ILE A 75 6.04 6.22 13.77
C ILE A 75 7.33 6.91 14.15
N GLU A 76 7.29 8.22 14.19
CA GLU A 76 8.41 9.06 14.58
C GLU A 76 8.62 9.05 16.10
N ASN A 77 9.81 9.38 16.53
CA ASN A 77 10.19 9.35 17.95
C ASN A 77 9.55 10.47 18.79
N ASP A 78 8.97 11.48 18.19
CA ASP A 78 8.20 12.54 18.87
C ASP A 78 6.74 12.13 19.14
N TYR A 79 6.24 11.03 18.55
CA TYR A 79 4.95 10.42 18.87
C TYR A 79 5.12 9.50 20.09
N CYS A 80 5.25 10.09 21.29
CA CYS A 80 5.73 9.38 22.48
C CYS A 80 5.00 9.76 23.80
N GLY A 81 3.89 10.47 23.71
CA GLY A 81 3.02 10.76 24.86
C GLY A 81 2.20 9.54 25.30
N ASP A 82 1.69 9.55 26.52
CA ASP A 82 0.81 8.46 27.02
C ASP A 82 -0.47 8.33 26.16
N GLY A 83 -0.98 9.42 25.61
CA GLY A 83 -2.13 9.43 24.70
C GLY A 83 -1.81 9.04 23.26
N ASP A 84 -0.54 8.92 22.91
CA ASP A 84 -0.07 8.57 21.57
C ASP A 84 -0.10 7.04 21.40
N VAL A 85 -1.30 6.49 21.49
CA VAL A 85 -1.52 5.04 21.38
C VAL A 85 -1.36 4.59 19.94
N TRP A 86 -0.51 3.59 19.74
CA TRP A 86 -0.27 3.02 18.41
C TRP A 86 -1.51 2.32 17.86
N GLY A 87 -1.72 2.47 16.56
CA GLY A 87 -2.84 1.90 15.85
C GLY A 87 -2.44 1.20 14.56
N PHE A 88 -3.29 0.29 14.12
CA PHE A 88 -3.19 -0.42 12.85
C PHE A 88 -4.36 0.03 11.96
N PRO A 89 -4.16 0.96 11.01
CA PRO A 89 -5.19 1.36 10.08
C PRO A 89 -5.52 0.20 9.13
N ALA A 90 -6.64 -0.46 9.39
CA ALA A 90 -7.09 -1.65 8.69
C ALA A 90 -8.20 -1.34 7.69
N VAL A 91 -8.19 -2.01 6.55
CA VAL A 91 -9.34 -2.16 5.65
C VAL A 91 -9.69 -3.64 5.53
N CYS A 92 -10.96 -4.00 5.68
CA CYS A 92 -11.43 -5.38 5.59
C CYS A 92 -11.86 -5.71 4.17
N LEU A 93 -11.28 -6.76 3.58
CA LEU A 93 -11.63 -7.28 2.25
C LEU A 93 -12.40 -8.62 2.31
N ARG A 94 -12.76 -9.09 3.51
CA ARG A 94 -13.58 -10.28 3.68
C ARG A 94 -15.05 -9.93 3.52
N LYS A 95 -15.74 -10.57 2.57
CA LYS A 95 -17.15 -10.27 2.23
C LYS A 95 -18.10 -10.34 3.43
N ASP A 96 -17.89 -11.31 4.32
CA ASP A 96 -18.70 -11.50 5.52
C ASP A 96 -18.23 -10.68 6.72
N GLY A 97 -17.26 -9.79 6.52
CA GLY A 97 -16.59 -9.07 7.58
C GLY A 97 -15.66 -9.97 8.40
N THR A 98 -15.15 -9.43 9.49
CA THR A 98 -14.28 -10.17 10.40
C THR A 98 -14.38 -9.64 11.82
N THR A 99 -14.26 -10.51 12.83
CA THR A 99 -14.11 -10.13 14.23
C THR A 99 -12.79 -10.67 14.74
N ILE A 100 -11.95 -9.76 15.20
CA ILE A 100 -10.59 -10.05 15.67
C ILE A 100 -10.62 -9.92 17.19
N PRO A 101 -10.39 -11.02 17.96
CA PRO A 101 -10.39 -10.98 19.41
C PRO A 101 -9.25 -10.12 19.96
N LYS A 102 -9.47 -9.51 21.13
CA LYS A 102 -8.43 -8.88 21.95
C LYS A 102 -7.23 -9.81 22.13
N GLY A 103 -6.02 -9.23 22.11
CA GLY A 103 -4.78 -9.98 22.28
C GLY A 103 -4.33 -10.75 21.03
N THR A 104 -5.01 -10.56 19.89
CA THR A 104 -4.63 -11.20 18.62
C THR A 104 -3.44 -10.47 18.01
N ARG A 105 -2.36 -11.19 17.70
CA ARG A 105 -1.19 -10.65 16.98
C ARG A 105 -1.52 -10.42 15.52
N ILE A 106 -1.69 -9.15 15.11
CA ILE A 106 -2.06 -8.75 13.75
C ILE A 106 -0.94 -8.05 12.98
N CYS A 107 0.01 -7.48 13.68
CA CYS A 107 1.13 -6.77 13.06
C CYS A 107 2.40 -6.96 13.87
N GLN A 108 3.47 -6.42 13.35
CA GLN A 108 4.80 -6.45 13.96
C GLN A 108 5.51 -5.15 13.65
N PHE A 109 6.44 -4.74 14.53
CA PHE A 109 7.24 -3.55 14.33
C PHE A 109 8.72 -3.83 14.52
N ARG A 110 9.54 -2.94 14.02
CA ARG A 110 10.96 -2.83 14.35
C ARG A 110 11.38 -1.38 14.47
N LEU A 111 12.43 -1.12 15.22
CA LEU A 111 13.10 0.18 15.24
C LEU A 111 14.08 0.27 14.06
N VAL A 112 14.10 1.44 13.43
CA VAL A 112 14.97 1.74 12.29
C VAL A 112 15.76 3.00 12.62
N GLU A 113 17.04 2.99 12.34
CA GLU A 113 17.90 4.16 12.53
C GLU A 113 17.53 5.26 11.51
N LYS A 114 17.49 6.51 11.96
CA LYS A 114 17.20 7.66 11.09
C LYS A 114 18.36 7.87 10.11
N ALA A 115 17.99 8.11 8.86
CA ALA A 115 18.95 8.55 7.87
C ALA A 115 19.58 9.90 8.26
N PRO A 116 20.81 10.19 7.81
CA PRO A 116 21.37 11.52 7.96
C PRO A 116 20.44 12.60 7.38
N PRO A 117 20.49 13.84 7.91
CA PRO A 117 19.75 14.95 7.32
C PRO A 117 20.07 15.11 5.83
N VAL A 118 19.01 15.33 5.03
CA VAL A 118 19.13 15.53 3.58
C VAL A 118 18.86 16.99 3.27
N GLU A 119 19.79 17.64 2.59
CA GLU A 119 19.59 18.96 2.00
C GLU A 119 19.39 18.82 0.49
N PHE A 120 18.28 19.37 -0.01
CA PHE A 120 17.98 19.37 -1.45
C PHE A 120 18.54 20.62 -2.11
N VAL A 121 19.45 20.42 -3.06
CA VAL A 121 20.01 21.50 -3.90
C VAL A 121 19.33 21.40 -5.27
N GLN A 122 18.59 22.44 -5.63
CA GLN A 122 17.94 22.51 -6.94
C GLN A 122 18.97 22.75 -8.02
N VAL A 123 18.94 21.92 -9.07
CA VAL A 123 19.78 22.03 -10.26
C VAL A 123 18.92 21.95 -11.51
N GLU A 124 19.37 22.57 -12.61
CA GLU A 124 18.66 22.50 -13.90
C GLU A 124 18.79 21.12 -14.55
N SER A 125 19.88 20.42 -14.32
CA SER A 125 20.12 19.07 -14.84
C SER A 125 20.99 18.27 -13.88
N LEU A 126 20.68 16.98 -13.71
CA LEU A 126 21.52 16.04 -12.96
C LEU A 126 22.75 15.57 -13.76
N GLY A 127 22.76 15.76 -15.09
CA GLY A 127 23.86 15.39 -15.97
C GLY A 127 24.10 13.87 -16.12
N ASN A 128 23.25 13.02 -15.56
CA ASN A 128 23.38 11.57 -15.61
C ASN A 128 22.53 10.97 -16.74
N GLU A 129 22.97 9.83 -17.27
CA GLU A 129 22.17 9.05 -18.20
C GLU A 129 20.93 8.46 -17.54
N ASN A 130 19.83 8.41 -18.29
CA ASN A 130 18.58 7.81 -17.80
C ASN A 130 18.70 6.28 -17.77
N ARG A 131 18.60 5.70 -16.60
CA ARG A 131 18.63 4.23 -16.41
C ARG A 131 17.41 3.53 -17.03
N GLY A 132 16.29 4.23 -17.19
CA GLY A 132 14.99 3.61 -17.45
C GLY A 132 14.32 3.07 -16.18
N GLY A 133 13.11 2.54 -16.31
CA GLY A 133 12.31 1.99 -15.21
C GLY A 133 11.07 1.27 -15.74
N TYR A 134 10.22 0.77 -14.83
CA TYR A 134 8.92 0.15 -15.16
C TYR A 134 9.00 -0.93 -16.25
N GLY A 135 9.88 -1.92 -16.08
CA GLY A 135 10.04 -3.03 -17.02
C GLY A 135 11.23 -2.88 -17.98
N SER A 136 12.07 -1.83 -17.84
CA SER A 136 13.28 -1.66 -18.66
C SER A 136 14.28 -2.84 -18.58
N THR A 137 14.16 -3.71 -17.56
CA THR A 137 14.97 -4.92 -17.36
C THR A 137 14.33 -6.17 -17.94
N GLY A 138 13.19 -6.06 -18.64
CA GLY A 138 12.45 -7.19 -19.23
C GLY A 138 11.52 -7.89 -18.23
N GLU A 139 10.52 -8.62 -18.76
CA GLU A 139 9.47 -9.26 -17.97
C GLU A 139 9.81 -10.70 -17.54
N ARG A 140 10.85 -11.33 -18.12
CA ARG A 140 11.20 -12.72 -17.87
C ARG A 140 12.67 -12.87 -17.46
N ALA A 141 12.92 -13.62 -16.41
CA ALA A 141 14.28 -14.00 -16.02
C ALA A 141 14.92 -14.91 -17.09
N GLY A 142 16.13 -14.57 -17.53
CA GLY A 142 16.94 -15.43 -18.44
C GLY A 142 16.74 -15.19 -19.94
N MET A 143 15.95 -14.20 -20.38
CA MET A 143 15.93 -13.77 -21.78
C MET A 143 16.61 -12.40 -21.90
N THR A 144 17.88 -12.40 -22.26
CA THR A 144 18.57 -11.22 -22.79
C THR A 144 18.10 -11.03 -24.25
N GLU A 145 16.90 -10.53 -24.46
CA GLU A 145 16.56 -9.95 -25.74
C GLU A 145 17.05 -8.50 -25.75
N SER A 146 18.17 -8.30 -26.45
CA SER A 146 18.58 -6.99 -26.96
C SER A 146 17.60 -6.56 -28.05
N ARG A 147 16.38 -6.19 -27.68
CA ARG A 147 15.50 -5.43 -28.58
C ARG A 147 15.51 -3.98 -28.12
N GLN A 148 16.35 -3.20 -28.77
CA GLN A 148 16.06 -1.78 -28.90
C GLN A 148 14.63 -1.64 -29.46
N PRO A 149 13.78 -0.76 -28.88
CA PRO A 149 12.52 -0.43 -29.51
C PRO A 149 12.83 0.09 -30.91
N GLN A 150 12.46 -0.65 -31.95
CA GLN A 150 12.43 -0.08 -33.31
C GLN A 150 11.35 0.99 -33.28
N GLU A 151 11.77 2.26 -33.23
CA GLU A 151 10.89 3.36 -33.51
C GLU A 151 10.38 3.20 -34.94
N MET A 152 9.13 2.81 -35.06
CA MET A 152 8.43 2.90 -36.34
C MET A 152 8.35 4.40 -36.72
N PRO A 153 8.84 4.81 -37.89
CA PRO A 153 8.84 6.21 -38.27
C PRO A 153 7.38 6.70 -38.42
N GLY A 154 6.96 7.61 -37.57
CA GLY A 154 5.77 8.42 -37.79
C GLY A 154 4.64 8.38 -36.75
N GLN A 155 4.69 7.58 -35.70
CA GLN A 155 3.64 7.63 -34.67
C GLN A 155 4.24 7.86 -33.28
N ARG A 156 4.11 9.08 -32.79
CA ARG A 156 4.37 9.43 -31.40
C ARG A 156 3.19 8.95 -30.57
N MET A 157 3.28 7.72 -30.02
CA MET A 157 2.26 7.20 -29.10
C MET A 157 2.09 8.12 -27.89
N SER A 158 0.87 8.41 -27.51
CA SER A 158 0.56 9.18 -26.31
C SER A 158 1.06 8.43 -25.05
N ARG A 159 1.28 9.14 -23.95
CA ARG A 159 1.67 8.54 -22.67
C ARG A 159 0.67 7.47 -22.20
N VAL A 160 -0.59 7.64 -22.53
CA VAL A 160 -1.69 6.73 -22.18
C VAL A 160 -1.63 5.46 -23.03
N GLU A 161 -1.38 5.56 -24.33
CA GLU A 161 -1.21 4.42 -25.22
C GLU A 161 0.01 3.55 -24.85
N ARG A 162 1.07 4.15 -24.33
CA ARG A 162 2.23 3.41 -23.78
C ARG A 162 1.95 2.64 -22.50
N MET A 163 1.05 3.14 -21.65
CA MET A 163 0.69 2.47 -20.40
C MET A 163 -0.34 1.35 -20.57
N PHE A 164 -1.23 1.47 -21.56
CA PHE A 164 -2.43 0.63 -21.63
C PHE A 164 -2.73 0.07 -23.04
N GLY A 165 -1.85 0.25 -24.02
CA GLY A 165 -2.06 -0.15 -25.40
C GLY A 165 -2.76 0.90 -26.24
N SER A 166 -2.95 0.62 -27.56
CA SER A 166 -3.60 1.57 -28.46
C SER A 166 -5.09 1.77 -28.13
N ARG A 167 -5.65 2.94 -28.45
CA ARG A 167 -7.07 3.26 -28.25
C ARG A 167 -8.01 2.19 -28.83
N ASP A 168 -7.63 1.57 -29.93
CA ASP A 168 -8.43 0.53 -30.60
C ASP A 168 -8.46 -0.79 -29.81
N SER A 169 -7.46 -1.07 -28.98
CA SER A 169 -7.44 -2.24 -28.10
C SER A 169 -8.36 -2.09 -26.86
N TRP A 170 -8.82 -0.87 -26.58
CA TRP A 170 -9.72 -0.56 -25.47
C TRP A 170 -11.18 -0.42 -25.90
N ALA A 171 -11.38 -0.12 -27.19
CA ALA A 171 -12.69 0.09 -27.77
C ALA A 171 -13.43 -1.21 -28.13
N THR A 172 -12.79 -2.37 -28.00
CA THR A 172 -13.48 -3.66 -28.09
C THR A 172 -13.90 -4.05 -26.67
N PRO A 173 -15.18 -3.85 -26.29
CA PRO A 173 -15.70 -4.53 -25.10
C PRO A 173 -15.45 -6.03 -25.32
N ALA A 174 -14.82 -6.71 -24.39
CA ALA A 174 -14.94 -8.16 -24.31
C ALA A 174 -16.44 -8.44 -24.48
N ALA A 175 -16.79 -9.30 -25.44
CA ALA A 175 -18.18 -9.59 -25.77
C ALA A 175 -18.93 -9.79 -24.45
N ASP A 176 -19.90 -8.91 -24.18
CA ASP A 176 -20.73 -8.99 -22.98
C ASP A 176 -21.46 -10.35 -23.04
N ASP A 177 -20.97 -11.32 -22.27
CA ASP A 177 -21.56 -12.67 -22.16
C ASP A 177 -22.95 -12.65 -21.49
N GLY A 178 -23.42 -11.48 -21.06
CA GLY A 178 -24.71 -11.30 -20.43
C GLY A 178 -24.82 -11.77 -18.99
N GLN A 179 -23.77 -12.37 -18.41
CA GLN A 179 -23.86 -13.04 -17.10
C GLN A 179 -23.36 -12.20 -15.92
N GLY A 180 -22.64 -11.09 -16.17
CA GLY A 180 -22.13 -10.22 -15.12
C GLY A 180 -23.10 -9.11 -14.69
N PRO A 181 -22.96 -8.54 -13.47
CA PRO A 181 -23.81 -7.45 -12.97
C PRO A 181 -23.53 -6.09 -13.61
N TYR A 182 -22.59 -5.98 -14.56
CA TYR A 182 -22.14 -4.73 -15.15
C TYR A 182 -22.19 -4.79 -16.68
N LYS A 183 -22.55 -3.66 -17.32
CA LYS A 183 -22.66 -3.51 -18.79
C LYS A 183 -21.35 -3.11 -19.48
N GLY A 184 -20.26 -2.93 -18.74
CA GLY A 184 -18.96 -2.46 -19.25
C GLY A 184 -18.43 -1.23 -18.52
N PHE A 185 -17.37 -0.66 -19.04
CA PHE A 185 -16.74 0.53 -18.47
C PHE A 185 -17.00 1.74 -19.36
N LEU A 186 -17.46 2.84 -18.76
CA LEU A 186 -17.51 4.15 -19.39
C LEU A 186 -16.22 4.89 -19.04
N LEU A 187 -15.45 5.28 -20.05
CA LEU A 187 -14.28 6.15 -19.90
C LEU A 187 -14.69 7.58 -20.19
N ILE A 188 -14.47 8.47 -19.23
CA ILE A 188 -14.70 9.92 -19.41
C ILE A 188 -13.35 10.61 -19.31
N GLU A 189 -12.98 11.33 -20.40
CA GLU A 189 -11.80 12.17 -20.44
C GLU A 189 -12.19 13.61 -20.08
N CYS A 190 -11.43 14.23 -19.18
CA CYS A 190 -11.61 15.63 -18.84
C CYS A 190 -11.01 16.51 -19.97
N GLU A 191 -11.82 17.36 -20.58
CA GLU A 191 -11.40 18.24 -21.67
C GLU A 191 -10.34 19.25 -21.24
N GLU A 192 -10.29 19.65 -19.96
CA GLU A 192 -9.35 20.65 -19.46
C GLU A 192 -7.96 20.09 -19.10
N CYS A 193 -7.89 18.87 -18.57
CA CYS A 193 -6.62 18.30 -18.05
C CYS A 193 -6.25 16.96 -18.69
N GLY A 194 -7.07 16.39 -19.57
CA GLY A 194 -6.84 15.09 -20.22
C GLY A 194 -6.90 13.90 -19.26
N ALA A 195 -7.37 14.08 -18.02
CA ALA A 195 -7.49 13.00 -17.07
C ALA A 195 -8.65 12.06 -17.45
N VAL A 196 -8.37 10.77 -17.53
CA VAL A 196 -9.36 9.74 -17.85
C VAL A 196 -9.86 9.06 -16.57
N LYS A 197 -11.18 9.03 -16.37
CA LYS A 197 -11.83 8.26 -15.29
C LYS A 197 -12.64 7.11 -15.89
N ALA A 198 -12.46 5.92 -15.31
CA ALA A 198 -13.24 4.75 -15.66
C ALA A 198 -14.41 4.60 -14.69
N PHE A 199 -15.62 4.44 -15.22
CA PHE A 199 -16.83 4.17 -14.44
C PHE A 199 -17.41 2.82 -14.86
N CYS A 200 -17.80 2.00 -13.89
CA CYS A 200 -18.46 0.75 -14.15
C CYS A 200 -19.98 1.00 -14.25
N ALA A 201 -20.57 0.72 -15.41
CA ALA A 201 -22.01 0.85 -15.60
C ALA A 201 -22.72 -0.39 -15.06
N LYS A 202 -23.57 -0.21 -14.03
CA LYS A 202 -24.40 -1.28 -13.47
C LYS A 202 -25.52 -1.64 -14.43
N ARG A 203 -25.83 -2.92 -14.59
CA ARG A 203 -27.05 -3.34 -15.30
C ARG A 203 -28.25 -2.94 -14.47
N GLU A 204 -29.22 -2.30 -15.09
CA GLU A 204 -30.56 -2.11 -14.49
C GLU A 204 -31.23 -3.47 -14.49
N THR A 205 -31.70 -3.90 -13.32
CA THR A 205 -32.50 -5.13 -13.10
C THR A 205 -33.93 -4.89 -13.49
#